data_0c217de1fab3cf94d832be370ca1e554
#
_entry.id   0c217de1fab3cf94d832be370ca1e554
#
_cell.length_a   1.000
_cell.length_b   1.000
_cell.length_c   1.000
_cell.angle_alpha   90.00
_cell.angle_beta   90.00
_cell.angle_gamma   90.00
#
_symmetry.space_group_name_H-M   'P 1'
#
loop_
_entity.id
_entity.type
_entity.pdbx_description
1 polymer ?
#
loop_
_entity_poly.entity_id
_entity_poly.type
_entity_poly.pdbx_seq_one_letter_code
_entity_poly.pdbx_strand_id
1 'polypeptide(L)'
;MSKFTFENMSYWESSSKYILSFPEIRFVGVVNNMGNLVIGDYKKGIIPIAEIDQYKMCMEHALELFMKKDLDSTLGPLDYIVSKRKNVAIITIPVRDYLVLISTEPDAKIEPIIEEILQSLNDIQQVKRI
;
A
#
# COMPACT_ATOMS: atom_id res chain seq x y z
N MET A 1 12.24 10.22 13.34
CA MET A 1 11.58 10.02 12.05
C MET A 1 11.89 8.64 11.51
N SER A 2 10.86 7.92 11.16
CA SER A 2 11.00 6.58 10.62
C SER A 2 11.46 6.65 9.16
N LYS A 3 12.46 5.86 8.81
CA LYS A 3 12.99 5.78 7.45
C LYS A 3 13.11 4.33 7.05
N PHE A 4 13.06 4.06 5.74
CA PHE A 4 13.41 2.76 5.23
C PHE A 4 14.92 2.60 5.33
N THR A 5 15.37 1.71 6.21
CA THR A 5 16.77 1.33 6.32
C THR A 5 17.11 0.30 5.26
N PHE A 6 18.39 -0.02 5.12
CA PHE A 6 18.84 -1.05 4.20
C PHE A 6 18.14 -2.40 4.45
N GLU A 7 18.03 -2.81 5.71
CA GLU A 7 17.34 -4.06 6.06
C GLU A 7 15.86 -4.01 5.67
N ASN A 8 15.20 -2.87 5.95
CA ASN A 8 13.79 -2.71 5.61
C ASN A 8 13.56 -2.74 4.11
N MET A 9 14.47 -2.18 3.33
CA MET A 9 14.37 -2.20 1.88
C MET A 9 14.43 -3.62 1.32
N SER A 10 15.27 -4.46 1.90
CA SER A 10 15.37 -5.86 1.48
C SER A 10 14.04 -6.59 1.68
N TYR A 11 13.42 -6.41 2.83
CA TYR A 11 12.11 -6.99 3.11
C TYR A 11 11.03 -6.41 2.19
N TRP A 12 11.10 -5.11 1.96
CA TRP A 12 10.16 -4.46 1.05
C TRP A 12 10.27 -5.00 -0.37
N GLU A 13 11.49 -5.17 -0.85
CA GLU A 13 11.71 -5.71 -2.20
C GLU A 13 11.09 -7.09 -2.37
N SER A 14 11.24 -7.96 -1.36
CA SER A 14 10.64 -9.28 -1.37
C SER A 14 9.11 -9.20 -1.34
N SER A 15 8.58 -8.36 -0.46
CA SER A 15 7.13 -8.21 -0.33
C SER A 15 6.50 -7.62 -1.58
N SER A 16 7.14 -6.62 -2.19
CA SER A 16 6.61 -6.00 -3.40
C SER A 16 6.58 -6.97 -4.57
N LYS A 17 7.61 -7.79 -4.71
CA LYS A 17 7.63 -8.83 -5.75
C LYS A 17 6.50 -9.83 -5.54
N TYR A 18 6.30 -10.23 -4.31
CA TYR A 18 5.22 -11.16 -3.97
C TYR A 18 3.86 -10.56 -4.30
N ILE A 19 3.62 -9.32 -3.86
CA ILE A 19 2.37 -8.63 -4.11
C ILE A 19 2.13 -8.47 -5.62
N LEU A 20 3.16 -8.07 -6.36
CA LEU A 20 3.04 -7.90 -7.81
C LEU A 20 2.86 -9.22 -8.56
N SER A 21 3.11 -10.35 -7.91
CA SER A 21 2.93 -11.65 -8.56
C SER A 21 1.45 -12.00 -8.75
N PHE A 22 0.54 -11.38 -8.00
CA PHE A 22 -0.89 -11.61 -8.20
C PHE A 22 -1.34 -10.94 -9.50
N PRO A 23 -2.06 -11.68 -10.37
CA PRO A 23 -2.46 -11.12 -11.67
C PRO A 23 -3.28 -9.85 -11.59
N GLU A 24 -4.05 -9.69 -10.51
CA GLU A 24 -4.96 -8.55 -10.34
C GLU A 24 -4.24 -7.26 -9.99
N ILE A 25 -3.02 -7.33 -9.50
CA ILE A 25 -2.28 -6.17 -8.99
C ILE A 25 -1.56 -5.47 -10.13
N ARG A 26 -1.65 -4.15 -10.17
CA ARG A 26 -1.04 -3.30 -11.19
C ARG A 26 0.17 -2.55 -10.68
N PHE A 27 0.12 -2.07 -9.43
CA PHE A 27 1.13 -1.20 -8.84
C PHE A 27 1.17 -1.42 -7.34
N VAL A 28 2.35 -1.31 -6.76
CA VAL A 28 2.52 -1.29 -5.31
C VAL A 28 3.56 -0.23 -4.96
N GLY A 29 3.28 0.56 -3.93
CA GLY A 29 4.19 1.60 -3.49
C GLY A 29 4.08 1.87 -2.01
N VAL A 30 5.07 2.59 -1.48
CA VAL A 30 5.11 3.02 -0.08
C VAL A 30 5.03 4.54 -0.05
N VAL A 31 4.10 5.05 0.73
CA VAL A 31 3.88 6.48 0.90
C VAL A 31 4.17 6.83 2.36
N ASN A 32 4.91 7.90 2.60
CA ASN A 32 5.25 8.32 3.96
C ASN A 32 4.10 9.13 4.57
N ASN A 33 4.27 9.53 5.84
CA ASN A 33 3.23 10.24 6.56
C ASN A 33 3.03 11.69 6.08
N MET A 34 3.84 12.14 5.16
CA MET A 34 3.68 13.44 4.50
C MET A 34 2.99 13.33 3.14
N GLY A 35 2.61 12.10 2.76
CA GLY A 35 1.92 11.89 1.49
C GLY A 35 2.83 11.74 0.29
N ASN A 36 4.13 11.54 0.51
CA ASN A 36 5.10 11.41 -0.58
C ASN A 36 5.39 9.95 -0.87
N LEU A 37 5.42 9.61 -2.16
CA LEU A 37 5.82 8.28 -2.60
C LEU A 37 7.31 8.10 -2.35
N VAL A 38 7.64 7.10 -1.53
CA VAL A 38 9.03 6.78 -1.19
C VAL A 38 9.62 5.80 -2.19
N ILE A 39 8.86 4.78 -2.54
CA ILE A 39 9.26 3.76 -3.50
C ILE A 39 7.99 3.16 -4.11
N GLY A 40 8.08 2.78 -5.38
CA GLY A 40 6.93 2.14 -6.03
C GLY A 40 7.33 1.46 -7.32
N ASP A 41 6.59 0.41 -7.65
CA ASP A 41 6.83 -0.40 -8.83
C ASP A 41 5.52 -0.78 -9.51
N TYR A 42 5.48 -0.63 -10.83
CA TYR A 42 4.41 -1.18 -11.66
C TYR A 42 4.73 -2.62 -12.04
N LYS A 43 3.70 -3.43 -12.18
CA LYS A 43 3.85 -4.73 -12.78
C LYS A 43 4.41 -4.57 -14.19
N LYS A 44 5.33 -5.43 -14.56
CA LYS A 44 5.93 -5.40 -15.90
C LYS A 44 4.85 -5.50 -16.97
N GLY A 45 4.91 -4.63 -17.96
CA GLY A 45 3.96 -4.60 -19.06
C GLY A 45 2.70 -3.79 -18.81
N ILE A 46 2.52 -3.28 -17.59
CA ILE A 46 1.36 -2.46 -17.27
C ILE A 46 1.61 -1.04 -17.75
N ILE A 47 0.60 -0.49 -18.42
CA ILE A 47 0.59 0.91 -18.82
C ILE A 47 -0.25 1.68 -17.82
N PRO A 48 0.28 2.74 -17.19
CA PRO A 48 -0.50 3.56 -16.26
C PRO A 48 -1.76 4.09 -16.95
N ILE A 49 -2.88 4.11 -16.21
CA ILE A 49 -4.19 4.47 -16.76
C ILE A 49 -4.19 5.89 -17.30
N ALA A 50 -3.49 6.79 -16.63
CA ALA A 50 -3.39 8.18 -17.04
C ALA A 50 -2.11 8.78 -16.49
N GLU A 51 -1.72 9.93 -17.03
CA GLU A 51 -0.73 10.76 -16.37
C GLU A 51 -1.40 11.37 -15.15
N ILE A 52 -1.59 10.56 -14.13
CA ILE A 52 -2.16 11.02 -12.89
C ILE A 52 -1.13 11.88 -12.20
N ASP A 53 -1.55 12.96 -11.62
CA ASP A 53 -0.74 13.65 -10.65
C ASP A 53 -0.54 12.70 -9.47
N GLN A 54 0.54 11.95 -9.55
CA GLN A 54 0.89 10.92 -8.58
C GLN A 54 1.02 11.51 -7.18
N TYR A 55 1.47 12.73 -7.11
CA TYR A 55 1.60 13.50 -5.89
C TYR A 55 0.25 13.68 -5.21
N LYS A 56 -0.74 14.12 -5.98
CA LYS A 56 -2.09 14.37 -5.48
C LYS A 56 -2.75 13.08 -5.02
N MET A 57 -2.59 12.02 -5.80
CA MET A 57 -3.17 10.73 -5.47
C MET A 57 -2.61 10.18 -4.15
N CYS A 58 -1.30 10.21 -3.99
CA CYS A 58 -0.66 9.75 -2.76
C CYS A 58 -1.07 10.59 -1.57
N MET A 59 -1.13 11.90 -1.74
CA MET A 59 -1.51 12.82 -0.67
C MET A 59 -2.94 12.58 -0.22
N GLU A 60 -3.87 12.42 -1.15
CA GLU A 60 -5.27 12.21 -0.80
C GLU A 60 -5.47 10.89 -0.04
N HIS A 61 -4.82 9.83 -0.49
CA HIS A 61 -4.96 8.53 0.17
C HIS A 61 -4.27 8.52 1.53
N ALA A 62 -3.13 9.19 1.66
CA ALA A 62 -2.47 9.33 2.95
C ALA A 62 -3.33 10.12 3.93
N LEU A 63 -3.92 11.22 3.48
CA LEU A 63 -4.78 12.03 4.33
C LEU A 63 -5.98 11.22 4.82
N GLU A 64 -6.64 10.51 3.93
CA GLU A 64 -7.79 9.68 4.29
C GLU A 64 -7.40 8.63 5.34
N LEU A 65 -6.31 7.92 5.10
CA LEU A 65 -5.86 6.86 6.00
C LEU A 65 -5.53 7.40 7.39
N PHE A 66 -4.74 8.47 7.45
CA PHE A 66 -4.31 8.99 8.74
C PHE A 66 -5.44 9.66 9.50
N MET A 67 -6.43 10.23 8.82
CA MET A 67 -7.63 10.73 9.47
C MET A 67 -8.45 9.60 10.08
N LYS A 68 -8.59 8.48 9.38
CA LYS A 68 -9.34 7.34 9.90
C LYS A 68 -8.66 6.68 11.08
N LYS A 69 -7.34 6.78 11.17
CA LYS A 69 -6.59 6.21 12.30
C LYS A 69 -6.86 6.92 13.62
N ASP A 70 -7.43 8.10 13.59
CA ASP A 70 -7.85 8.79 14.82
C ASP A 70 -8.85 7.97 15.63
N LEU A 71 -9.56 7.05 14.99
CA LEU A 71 -10.54 6.19 15.65
C LEU A 71 -9.98 4.84 16.06
N ASP A 72 -8.67 4.62 15.92
CA ASP A 72 -8.05 3.33 16.25
C ASP A 72 -8.29 2.92 17.70
N SER A 73 -8.25 3.88 18.62
CA SER A 73 -8.44 3.58 20.05
C SER A 73 -9.87 3.19 20.37
N THR A 74 -10.83 3.61 19.57
CA THR A 74 -12.26 3.35 19.82
C THR A 74 -12.75 2.12 19.04
N LEU A 75 -12.34 2.04 17.78
CA LEU A 75 -12.85 1.02 16.86
C LEU A 75 -11.86 -0.13 16.61
N GLY A 76 -10.66 -0.04 17.16
CA GLY A 76 -9.59 -0.98 16.88
C GLY A 76 -8.70 -0.47 15.75
N PRO A 77 -7.46 -0.98 15.67
CA PRO A 77 -6.52 -0.54 14.63
C PRO A 77 -7.09 -0.75 13.23
N LEU A 78 -6.85 0.22 12.37
CA LEU A 78 -7.29 0.16 10.99
C LEU A 78 -6.45 -0.86 10.22
N ASP A 79 -7.10 -1.82 9.58
CA ASP A 79 -6.40 -2.85 8.80
C ASP A 79 -6.12 -2.39 7.38
N TYR A 80 -7.13 -1.89 6.68
CA TYR A 80 -6.96 -1.40 5.32
C TYR A 80 -8.20 -0.64 4.88
N ILE A 81 -8.03 0.11 3.78
CA ILE A 81 -9.14 0.81 3.10
C ILE A 81 -9.13 0.36 1.64
N VAL A 82 -10.30 0.10 1.09
CA VAL A 82 -10.45 -0.16 -0.34
C VAL A 82 -11.26 0.95 -0.96
N SER A 83 -10.70 1.58 -1.98
CA SER A 83 -11.37 2.60 -2.77
C SER A 83 -11.63 2.01 -4.14
N LYS A 84 -12.87 1.60 -4.40
CA LYS A 84 -13.23 1.00 -5.68
C LYS A 84 -13.73 2.07 -6.63
N ARG A 85 -13.05 2.18 -7.77
CA ARG A 85 -13.44 3.10 -8.83
C ARG A 85 -13.77 2.33 -10.10
N LYS A 86 -14.28 3.01 -11.10
CA LYS A 86 -14.66 2.38 -12.36
C LYS A 86 -13.47 1.76 -13.09
N ASN A 87 -12.35 2.45 -13.09
CA ASN A 87 -11.18 2.03 -13.89
C ASN A 87 -10.07 1.37 -13.08
N VAL A 88 -10.16 1.42 -11.75
CA VAL A 88 -9.11 0.90 -10.88
C VAL A 88 -9.67 0.78 -9.47
N ALA A 89 -9.17 -0.16 -8.70
CA ALA A 89 -9.39 -0.16 -7.25
C ALA A 89 -8.07 0.11 -6.56
N ILE A 90 -8.11 0.81 -5.43
CA ILE A 90 -6.92 1.17 -4.68
C ILE A 90 -7.10 0.67 -3.26
N ILE A 91 -6.10 -0.06 -2.78
CA ILE A 91 -6.03 -0.56 -1.42
C ILE A 91 -4.95 0.24 -0.71
N THR A 92 -5.27 0.76 0.47
CA THR A 92 -4.28 1.43 1.31
C THR A 92 -4.18 0.70 2.63
N ILE A 93 -2.96 0.37 3.04
CA ILE A 93 -2.68 -0.44 4.22
C ILE A 93 -1.69 0.31 5.10
N PRO A 94 -2.04 0.58 6.37
CA PRO A 94 -1.09 1.23 7.27
C PRO A 94 0.01 0.27 7.68
N VAL A 95 1.24 0.72 7.57
CA VAL A 95 2.44 -0.02 8.02
C VAL A 95 3.30 0.97 8.80
N ARG A 96 3.09 1.01 10.10
CA ARG A 96 3.74 1.98 11.02
C ARG A 96 3.43 3.41 10.58
N ASP A 97 4.45 4.21 10.27
CA ASP A 97 4.30 5.61 9.86
C ASP A 97 4.09 5.76 8.37
N TYR A 98 4.00 4.64 7.66
CA TYR A 98 3.84 4.62 6.21
C TYR A 98 2.50 4.02 5.85
N LEU A 99 2.14 4.19 4.60
CA LEU A 99 1.06 3.41 4.02
C LEU A 99 1.56 2.70 2.78
N VAL A 100 1.08 1.49 2.58
CA VAL A 100 1.31 0.76 1.33
C VAL A 100 0.10 1.01 0.45
N LEU A 101 0.35 1.52 -0.75
CA LEU A 101 -0.68 1.81 -1.74
C LEU A 101 -0.59 0.79 -2.86
N ILE A 102 -1.71 0.12 -3.12
CA ILE A 102 -1.77 -0.94 -4.13
C ILE A 102 -2.90 -0.61 -5.09
N SER A 103 -2.64 -0.66 -6.39
CA SER A 103 -3.71 -0.54 -7.37
C SER A 103 -3.98 -1.88 -8.04
N THR A 104 -5.25 -2.14 -8.35
CA THR A 104 -5.69 -3.39 -8.94
C THR A 104 -6.52 -3.14 -10.18
N GLU A 105 -6.72 -4.19 -10.96
CA GLU A 105 -7.72 -4.17 -12.03
C GLU A 105 -9.10 -3.89 -11.42
N PRO A 106 -9.97 -3.18 -12.15
CA PRO A 106 -11.23 -2.69 -11.57
C PRO A 106 -12.20 -3.81 -11.17
N ASP A 107 -12.12 -4.96 -11.81
CA ASP A 107 -12.99 -6.10 -11.53
C ASP A 107 -12.32 -7.15 -10.65
N ALA A 108 -11.19 -6.83 -10.06
CA ALA A 108 -10.44 -7.77 -9.22
C ALA A 108 -11.24 -8.13 -7.97
N LYS A 109 -11.19 -9.41 -7.61
CA LYS A 109 -11.71 -9.89 -6.34
C LYS A 109 -10.59 -9.79 -5.32
N ILE A 110 -10.66 -8.76 -4.49
CA ILE A 110 -9.58 -8.42 -3.58
C ILE A 110 -9.54 -9.32 -2.36
N GLU A 111 -10.71 -9.71 -1.85
CA GLU A 111 -10.81 -10.47 -0.60
C GLU A 111 -9.94 -11.73 -0.57
N PRO A 112 -9.88 -12.53 -1.63
CA PRO A 112 -9.07 -13.75 -1.60
C PRO A 112 -7.57 -13.51 -1.46
N ILE A 113 -7.08 -12.34 -1.88
CA ILE A 113 -5.65 -12.06 -1.86
C ILE A 113 -5.24 -11.10 -0.73
N ILE A 114 -6.20 -10.43 -0.10
CA ILE A 114 -5.90 -9.42 0.91
C ILE A 114 -5.17 -10.03 2.12
N GLU A 115 -5.58 -11.23 2.53
CA GLU A 115 -4.95 -11.92 3.66
C GLU A 115 -3.47 -12.22 3.37
N GLU A 116 -3.19 -12.64 2.15
CA GLU A 116 -1.82 -12.93 1.72
C GLU A 116 -0.96 -11.67 1.72
N ILE A 117 -1.55 -10.58 1.25
CA ILE A 117 -0.86 -9.29 1.21
C ILE A 117 -0.56 -8.81 2.63
N LEU A 118 -1.55 -8.88 3.52
CA LEU A 118 -1.38 -8.45 4.91
C LEU A 118 -0.32 -9.28 5.60
N GLN A 119 -0.29 -10.58 5.36
CA GLN A 119 0.72 -11.47 5.94
C GLN A 119 2.13 -11.08 5.49
N SER A 120 2.28 -10.80 4.20
CA SER A 120 3.57 -10.37 3.65
C SER A 120 4.07 -9.08 4.31
N LEU A 121 3.16 -8.13 4.55
CA LEU A 121 3.52 -6.85 5.15
C LEU A 121 3.77 -6.95 6.65
N ASN A 122 3.19 -7.95 7.33
CA ASN A 122 3.48 -8.18 8.74
C ASN A 122 4.94 -8.49 8.99
N ASP A 123 5.62 -9.14 8.06
CA ASP A 123 7.03 -9.44 8.19
C ASP A 123 7.86 -8.15 8.32
N ILE A 124 7.49 -7.12 7.56
CA ILE A 124 8.16 -5.82 7.64
C ILE A 124 7.95 -5.20 9.02
N GLN A 125 6.73 -5.28 9.55
CA GLN A 125 6.42 -4.72 10.86
C GLN A 125 7.14 -5.45 11.98
N GLN A 126 7.25 -6.75 11.88
CA GLN A 126 7.90 -7.55 12.92
C GLN A 126 9.40 -7.27 13.01
N VAL A 127 10.07 -7.09 11.88
CA VAL A 127 11.50 -6.79 11.86
C VAL A 127 11.82 -5.55 12.68
N LYS A 128 10.94 -4.57 12.67
CA LYS A 128 11.16 -3.32 13.40
C LYS A 128 10.98 -3.44 14.90
N ARG A 129 10.46 -4.55 15.41
CA ARG A 129 10.23 -4.76 16.84
C ARG A 129 11.45 -5.33 17.55
N ILE A 130 12.43 -5.73 16.82
CA ILE A 130 13.64 -6.36 17.37
C ILE A 130 14.68 -5.32 17.84
#